data_397714bfe028064e41cf87d2f533cded
#
_entry.id   397714bfe028064e41cf87d2f533cded
#
_cell.length_a   1.000
_cell.length_b   1.000
_cell.length_c   1.000
_cell.angle_alpha   90.00
_cell.angle_beta   90.00
_cell.angle_gamma   90.00
#
_symmetry.space_group_name_H-M   'P 1'
#
loop_
_entity.id
_entity.type
_entity.pdbx_description
1 polymer ?
#
loop_
_entity_poly.entity_id
_entity_poly.type
_entity_poly.pdbx_seq_one_letter_code
_entity_poly.pdbx_strand_id
1 'polypeptide(L)'
;MITEQTIHVLDHGFVRLDGSMASDLSVVNGARVSFARRKEEMDESDEGLIRFLMRDRHGTPFEHNAFRFHVRAPLFVAREWFRHRVGSFNEFSMRYAKATDDFYVPEPEDVRSQVGKPGTYSFEPVEPEPAEQARDELRTVYETAYAAYTELVERGVARELARLVIPMGAYTEFFWTVNARALMNFVSLRAAETAQREIRRYADAVEQFLAAKMPVTHAAFVAANRIAP
;
A
#
# COMPACT_ATOMS: atom_id res chain seq x y z
N MET A 1 -9.99 14.20 -18.13
CA MET A 1 -8.68 13.58 -18.36
C MET A 1 -8.12 13.21 -16.99
N ILE A 2 -7.96 11.94 -16.69
CA ILE A 2 -7.30 11.49 -15.47
C ILE A 2 -5.81 11.64 -15.75
N THR A 3 -5.18 12.69 -15.24
CA THR A 3 -3.73 12.75 -15.17
C THR A 3 -3.30 11.62 -14.24
N GLU A 4 -2.61 10.62 -14.79
CA GLU A 4 -2.03 9.52 -14.01
C GLU A 4 -1.12 10.10 -12.93
N GLN A 5 -1.64 10.20 -11.71
CA GLN A 5 -0.80 10.54 -10.57
C GLN A 5 -0.13 9.26 -10.09
N THR A 6 1.16 9.16 -10.37
CA THR A 6 2.02 8.08 -9.86
C THR A 6 2.92 8.65 -8.78
N ILE A 7 2.94 8.01 -7.62
CA ILE A 7 3.86 8.31 -6.52
C ILE A 7 4.90 7.19 -6.49
N HIS A 8 6.16 7.53 -6.70
CA HIS A 8 7.27 6.59 -6.58
C HIS A 8 7.56 6.28 -5.12
N VAL A 9 7.83 5.02 -4.82
CA VAL A 9 8.04 4.50 -3.47
C VAL A 9 9.19 3.50 -3.51
N LEU A 10 10.15 3.63 -2.59
CA LEU A 10 11.40 2.87 -2.59
C LEU A 10 12.21 3.12 -3.89
N ASP A 11 13.06 2.16 -4.28
CA ASP A 11 13.94 2.26 -5.44
C ASP A 11 13.20 2.04 -6.78
N HIS A 12 12.34 1.00 -6.88
CA HIS A 12 11.65 0.61 -8.11
C HIS A 12 10.13 0.55 -7.98
N GLY A 13 9.59 0.88 -6.82
CA GLY A 13 8.17 0.77 -6.52
C GLY A 13 7.36 2.01 -6.89
N PHE A 14 6.05 1.85 -6.93
CA PHE A 14 5.11 2.96 -7.09
C PHE A 14 3.71 2.61 -6.58
N VAL A 15 2.94 3.67 -6.32
CA VAL A 15 1.48 3.62 -6.20
C VAL A 15 0.91 4.56 -7.25
N ARG A 16 0.04 4.06 -8.12
CA ARG A 16 -0.67 4.83 -9.13
C ARG A 16 -2.18 4.72 -8.90
N LEU A 17 -2.87 5.85 -8.88
CA LEU A 17 -4.34 5.86 -8.87
C LEU A 17 -4.84 5.62 -10.30
N ASP A 18 -5.27 4.39 -10.57
CA ASP A 18 -5.76 3.96 -11.89
C ASP A 18 -7.22 4.37 -12.13
N GLY A 19 -8.01 4.51 -11.07
CA GLY A 19 -9.38 5.00 -11.15
C GLY A 19 -10.00 5.23 -9.78
N SER A 20 -11.00 6.10 -9.71
CA SER A 20 -11.74 6.33 -8.47
C SER A 20 -13.20 6.71 -8.73
N MET A 21 -14.05 6.22 -7.85
CA MET A 21 -15.43 6.65 -7.64
C MET A 21 -15.53 7.11 -6.18
N ALA A 22 -14.89 8.25 -5.87
CA ALA A 22 -14.73 8.72 -4.50
C ALA A 22 -14.79 10.26 -4.44
N SER A 23 -15.58 10.76 -3.51
CA SER A 23 -15.68 12.18 -3.16
C SER A 23 -16.32 12.36 -1.80
N ASP A 24 -16.07 13.51 -1.14
CA ASP A 24 -16.75 13.87 0.10
C ASP A 24 -18.27 13.99 -0.08
N LEU A 25 -18.71 14.55 -1.23
CA LEU A 25 -20.13 14.62 -1.57
C LEU A 25 -20.80 13.24 -1.63
N SER A 26 -20.08 12.22 -2.09
CA SER A 26 -20.58 10.84 -2.12
C SER A 26 -20.82 10.30 -0.70
N VAL A 27 -19.95 10.61 0.26
CA VAL A 27 -20.15 10.28 1.69
C VAL A 27 -21.40 10.95 2.24
N VAL A 28 -21.56 12.25 1.97
CA VAL A 28 -22.74 13.05 2.39
C VAL A 28 -24.01 12.45 1.84
N ASN A 29 -24.05 12.15 0.54
CA ASN A 29 -25.22 11.58 -0.10
C ASN A 29 -25.51 10.15 0.37
N GLY A 30 -24.47 9.34 0.64
CA GLY A 30 -24.60 8.04 1.26
C GLY A 30 -25.28 8.09 2.64
N ALA A 31 -24.92 9.07 3.46
CA ALA A 31 -25.56 9.26 4.76
C ALA A 31 -27.01 9.83 4.64
N ARG A 32 -27.22 10.78 3.73
CA ARG A 32 -28.52 11.48 3.56
C ARG A 32 -29.60 10.65 2.86
N VAL A 33 -29.24 9.53 2.24
CA VAL A 33 -30.22 8.62 1.61
C VAL A 33 -31.28 8.14 2.61
N SER A 34 -30.93 8.01 3.89
CA SER A 34 -31.86 7.66 4.97
C SER A 34 -33.00 8.68 5.15
N PHE A 35 -32.85 9.89 4.63
CA PHE A 35 -33.83 10.96 4.66
C PHE A 35 -34.38 11.30 3.27
N ALA A 36 -34.12 10.42 2.27
CA ALA A 36 -34.50 10.64 0.86
C ALA A 36 -34.02 12.02 0.31
N ARG A 37 -32.87 12.48 0.77
CA ARG A 37 -32.26 13.77 0.38
C ARG A 37 -30.96 13.51 -0.36
N ARG A 38 -30.82 14.13 -1.54
CA ARG A 38 -29.59 14.15 -2.32
C ARG A 38 -29.17 15.61 -2.55
N LYS A 39 -27.87 15.84 -2.51
CA LYS A 39 -27.26 17.14 -2.82
C LYS A 39 -26.37 17.03 -4.06
N GLU A 40 -26.23 18.13 -4.78
CA GLU A 40 -25.31 18.24 -5.92
C GLU A 40 -24.01 18.93 -5.53
N GLU A 41 -24.05 19.76 -4.46
CA GLU A 41 -22.90 20.47 -3.92
C GLU A 41 -22.89 20.38 -2.39
N MET A 42 -21.69 20.46 -1.82
CA MET A 42 -21.47 20.47 -0.37
C MET A 42 -21.56 21.89 0.20
N ASP A 43 -21.98 21.98 1.45
CA ASP A 43 -21.91 23.18 2.28
C ASP A 43 -21.22 22.88 3.64
N GLU A 44 -21.05 23.92 4.48
CA GLU A 44 -20.40 23.79 5.79
C GLU A 44 -21.07 22.76 6.71
N SER A 45 -22.40 22.57 6.60
CA SER A 45 -23.13 21.59 7.40
C SER A 45 -22.75 20.15 7.03
N ASP A 46 -22.34 19.93 5.79
CA ASP A 46 -21.92 18.62 5.28
C ASP A 46 -20.54 18.22 5.78
N GLU A 47 -19.64 19.19 5.95
CA GLU A 47 -18.37 18.95 6.63
C GLU A 47 -18.59 18.50 8.08
N GLY A 48 -19.53 19.15 8.78
CA GLY A 48 -19.96 18.75 10.12
C GLY A 48 -20.50 17.33 10.16
N LEU A 49 -21.30 16.93 9.14
CA LEU A 49 -21.82 15.57 9.00
C LEU A 49 -20.68 14.56 8.83
N ILE A 50 -19.70 14.82 7.96
CA ILE A 50 -18.56 13.91 7.77
C ILE A 50 -17.78 13.74 9.07
N ARG A 51 -17.50 14.84 9.81
CA ARG A 51 -16.85 14.79 11.12
C ARG A 51 -17.64 13.97 12.14
N PHE A 52 -18.97 14.12 12.16
CA PHE A 52 -19.85 13.31 13.01
C PHE A 52 -19.78 11.82 12.67
N LEU A 53 -19.91 11.47 11.38
CA LEU A 53 -19.85 10.08 10.92
C LEU A 53 -18.52 9.41 11.29
N MET A 54 -17.40 10.14 11.16
CA MET A 54 -16.06 9.66 11.53
C MET A 54 -15.96 9.42 13.05
N ARG A 55 -16.33 10.43 13.85
CA ARG A 55 -16.26 10.37 15.32
C ARG A 55 -17.11 9.23 15.89
N ASP A 56 -18.32 9.07 15.41
CA ASP A 56 -19.28 8.09 15.91
C ASP A 56 -19.19 6.74 15.20
N ARG A 57 -18.17 6.56 14.35
CA ARG A 57 -17.85 5.32 13.62
C ARG A 57 -18.99 4.79 12.74
N HIS A 58 -19.72 5.69 12.11
CA HIS A 58 -20.72 5.36 11.10
C HIS A 58 -20.05 5.09 9.74
N GLY A 59 -19.48 3.88 9.58
CA GLY A 59 -18.60 3.54 8.47
C GLY A 59 -19.27 3.39 7.10
N THR A 60 -20.55 2.98 7.06
CA THR A 60 -21.25 2.63 5.81
C THR A 60 -21.21 3.72 4.73
N PRO A 61 -21.39 5.04 5.02
CA PRO A 61 -21.32 6.07 3.98
C PRO A 61 -19.98 6.13 3.25
N PHE A 62 -18.88 5.75 3.92
CA PHE A 62 -17.54 5.71 3.32
C PHE A 62 -17.33 4.47 2.43
N GLU A 63 -18.12 3.40 2.60
CA GLU A 63 -18.01 2.16 1.84
C GLU A 63 -18.49 2.29 0.39
N HIS A 64 -19.30 3.32 0.07
CA HIS A 64 -19.77 3.61 -1.28
C HIS A 64 -18.76 4.37 -2.15
N ASN A 65 -17.59 4.66 -1.63
CA ASN A 65 -16.49 5.34 -2.31
C ASN A 65 -15.40 4.31 -2.62
N ALA A 66 -14.98 4.20 -3.87
CA ALA A 66 -14.03 3.20 -4.31
C ALA A 66 -12.80 3.83 -4.98
N PHE A 67 -11.65 3.21 -4.74
CA PHE A 67 -10.36 3.51 -5.36
C PHE A 67 -9.84 2.25 -6.04
N ARG A 68 -9.24 2.40 -7.21
CA ARG A 68 -8.47 1.35 -7.86
C ARG A 68 -7.06 1.82 -8.04
N PHE A 69 -6.13 1.12 -7.39
CA PHE A 69 -4.71 1.38 -7.48
C PHE A 69 -4.02 0.32 -8.34
N HIS A 70 -3.02 0.74 -9.09
CA HIS A 70 -1.98 -0.11 -9.63
C HIS A 70 -0.73 0.11 -8.78
N VAL A 71 -0.22 -0.95 -8.18
CA VAL A 71 0.89 -0.90 -7.22
C VAL A 71 2.01 -1.79 -7.71
N ARG A 72 3.25 -1.27 -7.60
CA ARG A 72 4.47 -2.06 -7.72
C ARG A 72 5.20 -2.04 -6.40
N ALA A 73 5.44 -3.22 -5.82
CA ALA A 73 6.04 -3.36 -4.50
C ALA A 73 6.84 -4.65 -4.39
N PRO A 74 7.84 -4.74 -3.49
CA PRO A 74 8.51 -5.99 -3.18
C PRO A 74 7.51 -7.05 -2.66
N LEU A 75 7.76 -8.32 -2.93
CA LEU A 75 6.89 -9.43 -2.51
C LEU A 75 6.64 -9.43 -0.99
N PHE A 76 7.65 -9.13 -0.17
CA PHE A 76 7.43 -9.08 1.28
C PHE A 76 6.45 -7.97 1.70
N VAL A 77 6.44 -6.82 1.00
CA VAL A 77 5.47 -5.73 1.22
C VAL A 77 4.08 -6.16 0.74
N ALA A 78 4.00 -6.76 -0.46
CA ALA A 78 2.74 -7.25 -1.01
C ALA A 78 2.07 -8.29 -0.10
N ARG A 79 2.84 -9.18 0.53
CA ARG A 79 2.31 -10.14 1.51
C ARG A 79 1.67 -9.50 2.73
N GLU A 80 2.22 -8.39 3.23
CA GLU A 80 1.58 -7.62 4.30
C GLU A 80 0.34 -6.90 3.82
N TRP A 81 0.36 -6.37 2.59
CA TRP A 81 -0.77 -5.68 1.97
C TRP A 81 -1.98 -6.61 1.80
N PHE A 82 -1.75 -7.83 1.32
CA PHE A 82 -2.81 -8.82 1.10
C PHE A 82 -3.46 -9.37 2.38
N ARG A 83 -2.97 -8.99 3.55
CA ARG A 83 -3.66 -9.22 4.82
C ARG A 83 -4.91 -8.34 4.97
N HIS A 84 -5.04 -7.25 4.19
CA HIS A 84 -6.20 -6.38 4.13
C HIS A 84 -7.23 -6.94 3.14
N ARG A 85 -8.07 -7.86 3.63
CA ARG A 85 -8.95 -8.70 2.79
C ARG A 85 -10.25 -8.04 2.34
N VAL A 86 -10.56 -6.82 2.84
CA VAL A 86 -11.72 -6.04 2.37
C VAL A 86 -11.30 -5.24 1.15
N GLY A 87 -11.33 -5.89 0.01
CA GLY A 87 -10.91 -5.35 -1.28
C GLY A 87 -10.65 -6.47 -2.29
N SER A 88 -10.41 -6.11 -3.53
CA SER A 88 -10.11 -7.03 -4.61
C SER A 88 -8.67 -6.85 -5.07
N PHE A 89 -7.99 -7.97 -5.27
CA PHE A 89 -6.59 -8.01 -5.72
C PHE A 89 -6.46 -8.84 -6.98
N ASN A 90 -5.61 -8.39 -7.91
CA ASN A 90 -5.16 -9.18 -9.03
C ASN A 90 -3.67 -8.92 -9.23
N GLU A 91 -2.85 -9.94 -9.01
CA GLU A 91 -1.40 -9.84 -9.00
C GLU A 91 -0.79 -10.40 -10.28
N PHE A 92 0.31 -9.80 -10.71
CA PHE A 92 1.22 -10.35 -11.71
C PHE A 92 1.60 -11.80 -11.37
N SER A 93 1.58 -12.65 -12.37
CA SER A 93 1.84 -14.07 -12.14
C SER A 93 3.10 -14.56 -12.83
N MET A 94 4.11 -14.89 -12.04
CA MET A 94 5.32 -15.57 -12.51
C MET A 94 5.09 -17.02 -13.03
N ARG A 95 3.84 -17.51 -13.02
CA ARG A 95 3.47 -18.75 -13.70
C ARG A 95 3.34 -18.53 -15.22
N TYR A 96 2.91 -17.34 -15.62
CA TYR A 96 2.61 -17.02 -17.02
C TYR A 96 3.65 -16.10 -17.66
N ALA A 97 4.19 -15.19 -16.89
CA ALA A 97 5.21 -14.23 -17.34
C ALA A 97 6.57 -14.52 -16.70
N LYS A 98 7.65 -14.09 -17.35
CA LYS A 98 9.00 -14.16 -16.80
C LYS A 98 9.13 -13.22 -15.61
N ALA A 99 9.79 -13.66 -14.53
CA ALA A 99 10.15 -12.78 -13.42
C ALA A 99 11.04 -11.63 -13.92
N THR A 100 10.90 -10.46 -13.31
CA THR A 100 11.82 -9.34 -13.53
C THR A 100 13.08 -9.53 -12.68
N ASP A 101 14.16 -8.86 -13.04
CA ASP A 101 15.41 -8.79 -12.30
C ASP A 101 15.50 -7.59 -11.34
N ASP A 102 14.35 -6.96 -11.06
CA ASP A 102 14.27 -5.87 -10.10
C ASP A 102 14.06 -6.42 -8.69
N PHE A 103 14.97 -6.08 -7.81
CA PHE A 103 14.95 -6.48 -6.41
C PHE A 103 15.17 -5.27 -5.50
N TYR A 104 14.47 -5.24 -4.39
CA TYR A 104 14.62 -4.21 -3.39
C TYR A 104 15.94 -4.37 -2.64
N VAL A 105 16.77 -3.34 -2.69
CA VAL A 105 17.94 -3.16 -1.84
C VAL A 105 17.72 -1.92 -0.99
N PRO A 106 17.68 -2.03 0.34
CA PRO A 106 17.47 -0.86 1.19
C PRO A 106 18.56 0.18 1.01
N GLU A 107 18.24 1.47 1.14
CA GLU A 107 19.26 2.50 1.24
C GLU A 107 20.11 2.29 2.51
N PRO A 108 21.37 2.79 2.58
CA PRO A 108 22.22 2.56 3.73
C PRO A 108 21.58 2.93 5.08
N GLU A 109 20.87 4.06 5.11
CA GLU A 109 20.14 4.55 6.27
C GLU A 109 18.87 3.74 6.61
N ASP A 110 18.44 2.87 5.70
CA ASP A 110 17.31 1.97 5.90
C ASP A 110 17.73 0.59 6.41
N VAL A 111 19.03 0.29 6.41
CA VAL A 111 19.57 -0.92 7.04
C VAL A 111 19.52 -0.74 8.56
N ARG A 112 18.79 -1.61 9.25
CA ARG A 112 18.45 -1.45 10.67
C ARG A 112 18.73 -2.72 11.46
N SER A 113 19.26 -2.55 12.65
CA SER A 113 19.26 -3.58 13.69
C SER A 113 17.92 -3.62 14.42
N GLN A 114 17.54 -4.78 14.88
CA GLN A 114 16.32 -4.98 15.67
C GLN A 114 16.69 -5.15 17.13
N VAL A 115 16.21 -4.26 18.00
CA VAL A 115 16.50 -4.24 19.43
C VAL A 115 15.22 -4.44 20.22
N GLY A 116 15.30 -5.18 21.34
CA GLY A 116 14.17 -5.40 22.25
C GLY A 116 13.58 -6.80 22.17
N LYS A 117 12.31 -6.93 22.58
CA LYS A 117 11.58 -8.21 22.67
C LYS A 117 10.36 -8.21 21.75
N PRO A 118 9.83 -9.39 21.39
CA PRO A 118 8.58 -9.48 20.61
C PRO A 118 7.46 -8.58 21.19
N GLY A 119 6.91 -7.72 20.34
CA GLY A 119 5.86 -6.76 20.71
C GLY A 119 6.36 -5.38 21.19
N THR A 120 7.66 -5.22 21.44
CA THR A 120 8.29 -3.96 21.89
C THR A 120 9.63 -3.73 21.17
N TYR A 121 9.72 -4.11 19.90
CA TYR A 121 10.92 -3.85 19.11
C TYR A 121 11.09 -2.37 18.80
N SER A 122 12.34 -1.90 18.89
CA SER A 122 12.82 -0.69 18.25
C SER A 122 13.81 -1.06 17.13
N PHE A 123 14.01 -0.14 16.21
CA PHE A 123 14.93 -0.30 15.09
C PHE A 123 15.92 0.84 15.09
N GLU A 124 17.17 0.49 15.10
CA GLU A 124 18.29 1.45 15.15
C GLU A 124 19.10 1.34 13.85
N PRO A 125 19.59 2.45 13.28
CA PRO A 125 20.49 2.40 12.13
C PRO A 125 21.70 1.51 12.41
N VAL A 126 22.10 0.73 11.44
CA VAL A 126 23.36 -0.01 11.45
C VAL A 126 24.50 0.94 11.03
N GLU A 127 25.70 0.75 11.57
CA GLU A 127 26.87 1.53 11.15
C GLU A 127 27.10 1.43 9.63
N PRO A 128 27.68 2.48 9.00
CA PRO A 128 27.78 2.57 7.54
C PRO A 128 28.48 1.37 6.86
N GLU A 129 29.58 0.90 7.42
CA GLU A 129 30.35 -0.21 6.82
C GLU A 129 29.58 -1.54 6.85
N PRO A 130 29.03 -2.02 7.99
CA PRO A 130 28.15 -3.19 8.02
C PRO A 130 26.87 -3.01 7.18
N ALA A 131 26.35 -1.79 7.06
CA ALA A 131 25.17 -1.53 6.22
C ALA A 131 25.48 -1.76 4.73
N GLU A 132 26.60 -1.25 4.22
CA GLU A 132 27.02 -1.50 2.83
C GLU A 132 27.33 -2.98 2.60
N GLN A 133 28.01 -3.66 3.53
CA GLN A 133 28.26 -5.10 3.42
C GLN A 133 26.93 -5.88 3.29
N ALA A 134 25.94 -5.58 4.12
CA ALA A 134 24.62 -6.22 4.03
C ALA A 134 23.93 -5.96 2.68
N ARG A 135 24.05 -4.75 2.14
CA ARG A 135 23.52 -4.39 0.82
C ARG A 135 24.20 -5.17 -0.30
N ASP A 136 25.52 -5.31 -0.24
CA ASP A 136 26.29 -6.08 -1.25
C ASP A 136 25.99 -7.57 -1.19
N GLU A 137 25.81 -8.12 0.01
CA GLU A 137 25.33 -9.50 0.18
C GLU A 137 23.95 -9.70 -0.43
N LEU A 138 23.00 -8.78 -0.20
CA LEU A 138 21.67 -8.84 -0.81
C LEU A 138 21.76 -8.82 -2.34
N ARG A 139 22.55 -7.92 -2.94
CA ARG A 139 22.76 -7.85 -4.40
C ARG A 139 23.30 -9.18 -4.94
N THR A 140 24.34 -9.71 -4.31
CA THR A 140 24.98 -10.96 -4.72
C THR A 140 24.00 -12.14 -4.68
N VAL A 141 23.17 -12.23 -3.63
CA VAL A 141 22.16 -13.27 -3.51
C VAL A 141 21.08 -13.10 -4.57
N TYR A 142 20.64 -11.87 -4.87
CA TYR A 142 19.62 -11.60 -5.89
C TYR A 142 20.11 -11.96 -7.28
N GLU A 143 21.33 -11.58 -7.64
CA GLU A 143 21.96 -11.94 -8.91
C GLU A 143 22.07 -13.46 -9.08
N THR A 144 22.53 -14.15 -8.04
CA THR A 144 22.65 -15.61 -8.02
C THR A 144 21.28 -16.29 -8.18
N ALA A 145 20.27 -15.81 -7.46
CA ALA A 145 18.92 -16.35 -7.51
C ALA A 145 18.27 -16.14 -8.89
N TYR A 146 18.45 -14.96 -9.47
CA TYR A 146 17.92 -14.66 -10.80
C TYR A 146 18.62 -15.46 -11.91
N ALA A 147 19.94 -15.64 -11.82
CA ALA A 147 20.69 -16.51 -12.73
C ALA A 147 20.19 -17.95 -12.66
N ALA A 148 19.99 -18.50 -11.45
CA ALA A 148 19.44 -19.82 -11.25
C ALA A 148 18.02 -19.95 -11.83
N TYR A 149 17.14 -18.94 -11.63
CA TYR A 149 15.82 -18.91 -12.24
C TYR A 149 15.88 -18.97 -13.76
N THR A 150 16.74 -18.15 -14.36
CA THR A 150 16.90 -18.06 -15.81
C THR A 150 17.38 -19.40 -16.38
N GLU A 151 18.39 -20.02 -15.76
CA GLU A 151 18.92 -21.32 -16.16
C GLU A 151 17.87 -22.44 -16.06
N LEU A 152 17.08 -22.47 -14.99
CA LEU A 152 15.99 -23.44 -14.86
C LEU A 152 14.96 -23.29 -16.00
N VAL A 153 14.56 -22.07 -16.34
CA VAL A 153 13.63 -21.81 -17.44
C VAL A 153 14.23 -22.21 -18.79
N GLU A 154 15.50 -21.91 -19.05
CA GLU A 154 16.20 -22.31 -20.27
C GLU A 154 16.35 -23.82 -20.43
N ARG A 155 16.48 -24.53 -19.33
CA ARG A 155 16.48 -26.03 -19.29
C ARG A 155 15.08 -26.64 -19.44
N GLY A 156 14.03 -25.81 -19.62
CA GLY A 156 12.65 -26.28 -19.83
C GLY A 156 11.88 -26.56 -18.54
N VAL A 157 12.39 -26.16 -17.36
CA VAL A 157 11.63 -26.25 -16.11
C VAL A 157 10.47 -25.27 -16.15
N ALA A 158 9.28 -25.75 -15.81
CA ALA A 158 8.08 -24.90 -15.79
C ALA A 158 8.29 -23.67 -14.88
N ARG A 159 7.85 -22.48 -15.35
CA ARG A 159 8.01 -21.22 -14.60
C ARG A 159 7.42 -21.28 -13.19
N GLU A 160 6.34 -22.04 -12.99
CA GLU A 160 5.71 -22.22 -11.67
C GLU A 160 6.62 -22.94 -10.66
N LEU A 161 7.62 -23.69 -11.12
CA LEU A 161 8.66 -24.33 -10.31
C LEU A 161 9.93 -23.47 -10.28
N ALA A 162 10.37 -22.98 -11.44
CA ALA A 162 11.59 -22.17 -11.54
C ALA A 162 11.54 -20.93 -10.60
N ARG A 163 10.37 -20.29 -10.45
CA ARG A 163 10.16 -19.16 -9.54
C ARG A 163 10.40 -19.46 -8.06
N LEU A 164 10.54 -20.71 -7.64
CA LEU A 164 10.80 -21.05 -6.23
C LEU A 164 12.14 -20.51 -5.71
N VAL A 165 13.08 -20.20 -6.60
CA VAL A 165 14.37 -19.62 -6.22
C VAL A 165 14.32 -18.09 -6.09
N ILE A 166 13.21 -17.44 -6.50
CA ILE A 166 13.07 -15.97 -6.46
C ILE A 166 12.89 -15.50 -5.02
N PRO A 167 13.76 -14.63 -4.52
CA PRO A 167 13.69 -14.13 -3.15
C PRO A 167 12.57 -13.12 -2.94
N MET A 168 12.23 -12.90 -1.67
CA MET A 168 11.12 -12.04 -1.25
C MET A 168 11.33 -10.55 -1.57
N GLY A 169 12.57 -10.14 -1.86
CA GLY A 169 12.88 -8.78 -2.31
C GLY A 169 12.49 -8.49 -3.75
N ALA A 170 12.14 -9.51 -4.56
CA ALA A 170 11.70 -9.31 -5.93
C ALA A 170 10.44 -8.43 -6.00
N TYR A 171 10.38 -7.54 -6.99
CA TYR A 171 9.22 -6.71 -7.22
C TYR A 171 8.09 -7.49 -7.89
N THR A 172 6.88 -7.26 -7.43
CA THR A 172 5.62 -7.70 -8.04
C THR A 172 4.75 -6.50 -8.35
N GLU A 173 3.74 -6.68 -9.20
CA GLU A 173 2.74 -5.66 -9.51
C GLU A 173 1.34 -6.23 -9.26
N PHE A 174 0.43 -5.38 -8.77
CA PHE A 174 -0.95 -5.79 -8.56
C PHE A 174 -1.92 -4.62 -8.66
N PHE A 175 -3.14 -4.92 -9.10
CA PHE A 175 -4.27 -4.05 -8.91
C PHE A 175 -4.91 -4.29 -7.54
N TRP A 176 -5.28 -3.19 -6.88
CA TRP A 176 -6.03 -3.20 -5.63
C TRP A 176 -7.23 -2.29 -5.75
N THR A 177 -8.44 -2.87 -5.69
CA THR A 177 -9.68 -2.09 -5.60
C THR A 177 -10.21 -2.17 -4.19
N VAL A 178 -10.47 -1.02 -3.57
CA VAL A 178 -10.80 -0.89 -2.16
C VAL A 178 -11.78 0.27 -1.94
N ASN A 179 -12.70 0.13 -0.98
CA ASN A 179 -13.53 1.26 -0.57
C ASN A 179 -12.79 2.18 0.42
N ALA A 180 -13.30 3.41 0.59
CA ALA A 180 -12.62 4.43 1.42
C ALA A 180 -12.50 4.01 2.90
N ARG A 181 -13.48 3.29 3.46
CA ARG A 181 -13.40 2.79 4.83
C ARG A 181 -12.26 1.79 5.01
N ALA A 182 -12.18 0.81 4.13
CA ALA A 182 -11.12 -0.20 4.16
C ALA A 182 -9.75 0.41 3.83
N LEU A 183 -9.67 1.44 2.96
CA LEU A 183 -8.47 2.21 2.69
C LEU A 183 -7.99 2.94 3.95
N MET A 184 -8.88 3.63 4.66
CA MET A 184 -8.54 4.28 5.93
C MET A 184 -8.06 3.26 6.97
N ASN A 185 -8.66 2.07 7.04
CA ASN A 185 -8.18 1.00 7.91
C ASN A 185 -6.78 0.49 7.51
N PHE A 186 -6.49 0.40 6.22
CA PHE A 186 -5.13 0.09 5.74
C PHE A 186 -4.14 1.15 6.21
N VAL A 187 -4.43 2.43 6.00
CA VAL A 187 -3.58 3.55 6.45
C VAL A 187 -3.40 3.53 7.97
N SER A 188 -4.48 3.33 8.75
CA SER A 188 -4.42 3.22 10.21
C SER A 188 -3.38 2.21 10.70
N LEU A 189 -3.30 1.07 10.03
CA LEU A 189 -2.45 -0.04 10.44
C LEU A 189 -1.05 0.03 9.82
N ARG A 190 -0.93 0.53 8.60
CA ARG A 190 0.32 0.46 7.82
C ARG A 190 1.11 1.75 7.79
N ALA A 191 0.50 2.90 8.10
CA ALA A 191 1.23 4.15 8.37
C ALA A 191 1.64 4.29 9.85
N ALA A 192 1.23 3.37 10.73
CA ALA A 192 1.61 3.39 12.14
C ALA A 192 3.12 3.20 12.31
N GLU A 193 3.71 3.83 13.33
CA GLU A 193 5.17 3.75 13.62
C GLU A 193 5.66 2.32 13.87
N THR A 194 4.78 1.46 14.38
CA THR A 194 5.06 0.05 14.63
C THR A 194 5.03 -0.84 13.39
N ALA A 195 4.52 -0.33 12.26
CA ALA A 195 4.53 -1.06 11.00
C ALA A 195 5.93 -1.06 10.37
N GLN A 196 6.21 -2.06 9.55
CA GLN A 196 7.47 -2.14 8.81
C GLN A 196 7.67 -0.89 7.94
N ARG A 197 8.87 -0.32 7.93
CA ARG A 197 9.16 0.97 7.31
C ARG A 197 8.82 1.01 5.81
N GLU A 198 9.05 -0.07 5.10
CA GLU A 198 8.80 -0.15 3.67
C GLU A 198 7.29 -0.04 3.35
N ILE A 199 6.43 -0.81 4.02
CA ILE A 199 4.98 -0.70 3.80
C ILE A 199 4.42 0.63 4.30
N ARG A 200 5.03 1.28 5.30
CA ARG A 200 4.64 2.63 5.75
C ARG A 200 4.75 3.64 4.60
N ARG A 201 5.86 3.62 3.84
CA ARG A 201 6.06 4.51 2.69
C ARG A 201 4.97 4.33 1.62
N TYR A 202 4.51 3.09 1.41
CA TYR A 202 3.37 2.82 0.53
C TYR A 202 2.05 3.32 1.12
N ALA A 203 1.84 3.15 2.43
CA ALA A 203 0.64 3.65 3.10
C ALA A 203 0.56 5.18 3.04
N ASP A 204 1.68 5.87 3.22
CA ASP A 204 1.79 7.33 3.08
C ASP A 204 1.44 7.79 1.65
N ALA A 205 1.86 7.03 0.63
CA ALA A 205 1.50 7.31 -0.76
C ALA A 205 0.00 7.12 -1.01
N VAL A 206 -0.59 6.05 -0.47
CA VAL A 206 -2.04 5.78 -0.56
C VAL A 206 -2.84 6.87 0.15
N GLU A 207 -2.39 7.33 1.33
CA GLU A 207 -3.05 8.41 2.09
C GLU A 207 -3.10 9.73 1.31
N GLN A 208 -2.07 10.05 0.53
CA GLN A 208 -2.05 11.25 -0.32
C GLN A 208 -3.18 11.22 -1.37
N PHE A 209 -3.50 10.05 -1.94
CA PHE A 209 -4.62 9.91 -2.87
C PHE A 209 -5.97 10.07 -2.17
N LEU A 210 -6.11 9.56 -0.94
CA LEU A 210 -7.30 9.81 -0.11
C LEU A 210 -7.47 11.31 0.15
N ALA A 211 -6.42 12.00 0.56
CA ALA A 211 -6.42 13.44 0.81
C ALA A 211 -6.81 14.25 -0.43
N ALA A 212 -6.29 13.87 -1.60
CA ALA A 212 -6.57 14.55 -2.86
C ALA A 212 -8.03 14.36 -3.34
N LYS A 213 -8.62 13.19 -3.12
CA LYS A 213 -9.98 12.86 -3.60
C LYS A 213 -11.08 13.17 -2.59
N MET A 214 -10.77 13.10 -1.31
CA MET A 214 -11.71 13.24 -0.20
C MET A 214 -11.10 14.12 0.91
N PRO A 215 -10.82 15.40 0.66
CA PRO A 215 -10.06 16.26 1.58
C PRO A 215 -10.75 16.46 2.94
N VAL A 216 -12.08 16.57 2.98
CA VAL A 216 -12.83 16.74 4.23
C VAL A 216 -12.84 15.43 5.04
N THR A 217 -13.04 14.30 4.37
CA THR A 217 -12.94 12.95 4.97
C THR A 217 -11.55 12.72 5.52
N HIS A 218 -10.50 13.04 4.75
CA HIS A 218 -9.11 12.90 5.20
C HIS A 218 -8.81 13.76 6.43
N ALA A 219 -9.23 15.04 6.42
CA ALA A 219 -9.06 15.93 7.58
C ALA A 219 -9.77 15.38 8.84
N ALA A 220 -10.99 14.84 8.68
CA ALA A 220 -11.71 14.21 9.78
C ALA A 220 -11.02 12.93 10.28
N PHE A 221 -10.46 12.13 9.37
CA PHE A 221 -9.70 10.91 9.69
C PHE A 221 -8.42 11.23 10.48
N VAL A 222 -7.66 12.23 10.05
CA VAL A 222 -6.46 12.69 10.78
C VAL A 222 -6.83 13.24 12.16
N ALA A 223 -7.90 14.04 12.27
CA ALA A 223 -8.40 14.55 13.54
C ALA A 223 -8.89 13.44 14.51
N ALA A 224 -9.29 12.29 13.96
CA ALA A 224 -9.64 11.07 14.71
C ALA A 224 -8.41 10.16 14.98
N ASN A 225 -7.19 10.70 14.98
CA ASN A 225 -5.93 9.97 15.17
C ASN A 225 -5.76 8.81 14.18
N ARG A 226 -6.20 8.97 12.95
CA ARG A 226 -6.20 7.94 11.90
C ARG A 226 -6.91 6.63 12.32
N ILE A 227 -7.96 6.73 13.13
CA ILE A 227 -8.82 5.57 13.45
C ILE A 227 -9.96 5.55 12.43
N ALA A 228 -10.02 4.49 11.63
CA ALA A 228 -11.08 4.32 10.62
C ALA A 228 -12.46 4.17 11.28
N PRO A 229 -13.51 4.71 10.66
CA PRO A 229 -14.87 4.66 11.17
C PRO A 229 -15.52 3.28 11.07
#